data_9e5726422409b7f9dac34678bd0416b4
#
_entry.id   9e5726422409b7f9dac34678bd0416b4
#
_cell.length_a   1.000
_cell.length_b   1.000
_cell.length_c   1.000
_cell.angle_alpha   90.00
_cell.angle_beta   90.00
_cell.angle_gamma   90.00
#
_symmetry.space_group_name_H-M   'P 1'
#
loop_
_entity.id
_entity.type
_entity.pdbx_description
1 polymer ?
#
loop_
_entity_poly.entity_id
_entity_poly.type
_entity_poly.pdbx_seq_one_letter_code
_entity_poly.pdbx_strand_id
1 'polypeptide(L)'
;MTAASPAPERRRSRPGSLERPVNGRLYRGTWLLVGLPLLLLAFSVARPSPLQAPNLPPAFDGPTAASLATDLAARYPDRAPGSPDARGAAAWFRRELQPYGFDVRSDRFTTTIRGRRTTLVNLVAEKTGLTPRAEIVVMAHRDGTGADGGLDNNASGTAALIELARSYAPTAAAQRVSLPYSLVFLSTDGAADGARGAAHFAAEPGARQNILGVINLDSIAGTGRPRLVLNGDTARSPAPGLVETLRAALADEGGNEPARPSGLQQLFGLAFPFSPYEQAPFVSRGIPAVTITTAGARPPEVRRRRAGRLDVRHLGLIGLAAQDTVDAMEQGVSLAQGPTSYVFLGQRLIRGWAIEIVLVGMLLPFLAAAVDLFARCRRRRIRVAPALRSYRSRLGFWTWVGALFLIFGVLGFWGGGGGHPPTLNTVKWPGAALIAFVMLAAAGWIVARSRLLPRREIRPEERLGGQSGALLALGVVGLLVAATNPFALVFVLPSLHAWLWLPQVQSRHPAMRASVFAAGFAGPFYLVWSFATHYGLGWDAPWYLAKLFAIGYAPLPLLVIGLGWLAVAGQLAALAAGRYAPYPAPHERPRRGPLRELIRTLVLAQRRRTAHSEARRAVNE
;
A
#
# COMPACT_ATOMS: atom_id res chain seq x y z
N MET A 1 10.63 6.75 -74.33
CA MET A 1 10.15 5.91 -73.20
C MET A 1 11.36 5.56 -72.33
N THR A 2 11.61 6.34 -71.30
CA THR A 2 12.68 6.11 -70.32
C THR A 2 12.15 5.18 -69.25
N ALA A 3 12.71 3.97 -69.17
CA ALA A 3 12.36 3.00 -68.15
C ALA A 3 12.72 3.54 -66.76
N ALA A 4 11.72 3.63 -65.89
CA ALA A 4 11.91 4.02 -64.50
C ALA A 4 12.75 2.95 -63.79
N SER A 5 13.87 3.39 -63.18
CA SER A 5 14.73 2.54 -62.36
C SER A 5 13.97 1.97 -61.18
N PRO A 6 14.03 0.65 -60.90
CA PRO A 6 13.28 0.06 -59.79
C PRO A 6 13.78 0.66 -58.46
N ALA A 7 12.83 1.07 -57.61
CA ALA A 7 13.10 1.59 -56.28
C ALA A 7 13.92 0.57 -55.46
N PRO A 8 14.99 1.00 -54.75
CA PRO A 8 15.86 0.07 -54.05
C PRO A 8 15.06 -0.69 -52.98
N GLU A 9 15.02 -2.03 -53.07
CA GLU A 9 14.47 -2.92 -52.07
C GLU A 9 15.05 -2.57 -50.69
N ARG A 10 14.22 -2.11 -49.79
CA ARG A 10 14.59 -1.85 -48.40
C ARG A 10 15.06 -3.17 -47.77
N ARG A 11 16.36 -3.49 -47.85
CA ARG A 11 16.96 -4.62 -47.12
C ARG A 11 16.56 -4.53 -45.65
N ARG A 12 15.86 -5.58 -45.16
CA ARG A 12 15.51 -5.69 -43.75
C ARG A 12 16.79 -5.62 -42.92
N SER A 13 16.90 -4.62 -42.05
CA SER A 13 18.06 -4.43 -41.18
C SER A 13 18.32 -5.68 -40.31
N ARG A 14 19.58 -6.12 -40.23
CA ARG A 14 19.97 -7.32 -39.46
C ARG A 14 19.70 -7.11 -37.99
N PRO A 15 19.21 -8.16 -37.26
CA PRO A 15 19.07 -8.10 -35.80
C PRO A 15 20.39 -7.69 -35.13
N GLY A 16 20.36 -6.68 -34.24
CA GLY A 16 21.57 -6.12 -33.61
C GLY A 16 22.27 -4.99 -34.38
N SER A 17 21.71 -4.52 -35.50
CA SER A 17 22.09 -3.25 -36.11
C SER A 17 21.70 -2.06 -35.23
N LEU A 18 22.21 -0.84 -35.58
CA LEU A 18 21.78 0.39 -34.86
C LEU A 18 20.28 0.66 -34.98
N GLU A 19 19.65 0.13 -36.03
CA GLU A 19 18.20 0.27 -36.27
C GLU A 19 17.37 -0.75 -35.49
N ARG A 20 17.95 -1.89 -35.11
CA ARG A 20 17.32 -2.95 -34.32
C ARG A 20 18.20 -3.38 -33.14
N PRO A 21 18.39 -2.51 -32.15
CA PRO A 21 19.40 -2.72 -31.12
C PRO A 21 19.07 -3.85 -30.16
N VAL A 22 17.77 -4.12 -29.89
CA VAL A 22 17.35 -5.19 -28.98
C VAL A 22 17.32 -6.55 -29.67
N ASN A 23 17.90 -7.56 -29.03
CA ASN A 23 17.87 -8.92 -29.52
C ASN A 23 16.53 -9.62 -29.16
N GLY A 24 15.57 -9.51 -30.08
CA GLY A 24 14.25 -10.10 -29.90
C GLY A 24 14.23 -11.64 -29.80
N ARG A 25 15.27 -12.33 -30.34
CA ARG A 25 15.40 -13.79 -30.18
C ARG A 25 15.79 -14.14 -28.75
N LEU A 26 16.81 -13.47 -28.21
CA LEU A 26 17.25 -13.65 -26.83
C LEU A 26 16.10 -13.32 -25.86
N TYR A 27 15.44 -12.18 -26.04
CA TYR A 27 14.30 -11.77 -25.22
C TYR A 27 13.18 -12.82 -25.23
N ARG A 28 12.78 -13.32 -26.40
CA ARG A 28 11.75 -14.36 -26.51
C ARG A 28 12.21 -15.70 -25.95
N GLY A 29 13.48 -16.08 -26.21
CA GLY A 29 14.04 -17.32 -25.70
C GLY A 29 14.12 -17.34 -24.17
N THR A 30 14.44 -16.21 -23.53
CA THR A 30 14.50 -16.13 -22.07
C THR A 30 13.12 -16.19 -21.41
N TRP A 31 12.02 -15.90 -22.12
CA TRP A 31 10.66 -16.15 -21.60
C TRP A 31 10.39 -17.64 -21.35
N LEU A 32 11.06 -18.55 -22.06
CA LEU A 32 10.94 -19.99 -21.80
C LEU A 32 11.44 -20.33 -20.39
N LEU A 33 12.42 -19.60 -19.85
CA LEU A 33 12.89 -19.79 -18.47
C LEU A 33 11.83 -19.41 -17.43
N VAL A 34 10.90 -18.54 -17.77
CA VAL A 34 9.76 -18.17 -16.91
C VAL A 34 8.74 -19.32 -16.81
N GLY A 35 8.78 -20.25 -17.77
CA GLY A 35 7.95 -21.46 -17.75
C GLY A 35 8.16 -22.31 -16.49
N LEU A 36 9.40 -22.38 -15.97
CA LEU A 36 9.69 -23.11 -14.74
C LEU A 36 9.03 -22.48 -13.50
N PRO A 37 9.17 -21.18 -13.20
CA PRO A 37 8.39 -20.50 -12.17
C PRO A 37 6.88 -20.69 -12.31
N LEU A 38 6.34 -20.63 -13.52
CA LEU A 38 4.91 -20.83 -13.77
C LEU A 38 4.48 -22.27 -13.46
N LEU A 39 5.33 -23.26 -13.74
CA LEU A 39 5.08 -24.64 -13.37
C LEU A 39 5.10 -24.81 -11.83
N LEU A 40 6.07 -24.20 -11.14
CA LEU A 40 6.13 -24.20 -9.68
C LEU A 40 4.89 -23.52 -9.06
N LEU A 41 4.39 -22.46 -9.68
CA LEU A 41 3.15 -21.80 -9.26
C LEU A 41 1.97 -22.77 -9.34
N ALA A 42 1.85 -23.57 -10.41
CA ALA A 42 0.79 -24.56 -10.54
C ALA A 42 0.82 -25.62 -9.41
N PHE A 43 2.01 -26.06 -8.99
CA PHE A 43 2.18 -26.96 -7.85
C PHE A 43 1.98 -26.30 -6.48
N SER A 44 2.00 -24.98 -6.39
CA SER A 44 1.77 -24.24 -5.16
C SER A 44 0.30 -24.08 -4.78
N VAL A 45 -0.61 -24.48 -5.68
CA VAL A 45 -2.05 -24.34 -5.47
C VAL A 45 -2.51 -25.28 -4.36
N ALA A 46 -3.22 -24.73 -3.38
CA ALA A 46 -3.79 -25.48 -2.27
C ALA A 46 -5.27 -25.13 -2.12
N ARG A 47 -6.00 -26.02 -1.47
CA ARG A 47 -7.40 -25.79 -1.06
C ARG A 47 -7.44 -25.86 0.46
N PRO A 48 -7.53 -24.72 1.17
CA PRO A 48 -7.69 -24.74 2.61
C PRO A 48 -9.07 -25.31 2.96
N SER A 49 -9.12 -26.10 4.01
CA SER A 49 -10.39 -26.61 4.54
C SER A 49 -10.87 -25.69 5.67
N PRO A 50 -12.15 -25.36 5.72
CA PRO A 50 -12.72 -24.69 6.86
C PRO A 50 -12.66 -25.60 8.08
N LEU A 51 -12.51 -25.03 9.27
CA LEU A 51 -12.78 -25.76 10.50
C LEU A 51 -14.28 -25.99 10.63
N GLN A 52 -14.67 -27.09 11.21
CA GLN A 52 -16.08 -27.41 11.41
C GLN A 52 -16.50 -26.94 12.80
N ALA A 53 -17.53 -26.11 12.88
CA ALA A 53 -18.16 -25.79 14.14
C ALA A 53 -18.90 -27.04 14.68
N PRO A 54 -18.92 -27.24 16.02
CA PRO A 54 -19.78 -28.25 16.62
C PRO A 54 -21.26 -27.87 16.39
N ASN A 55 -22.10 -28.87 16.27
CA ASN A 55 -23.54 -28.64 16.10
C ASN A 55 -24.19 -28.20 17.45
N LEU A 56 -23.98 -26.93 17.80
CA LEU A 56 -24.56 -26.32 19.01
C LEU A 56 -25.76 -25.46 18.63
N PRO A 57 -26.75 -25.33 19.53
CA PRO A 57 -27.86 -24.39 19.27
C PRO A 57 -27.32 -22.94 19.20
N PRO A 58 -27.81 -22.13 18.26
CA PRO A 58 -27.39 -20.73 18.15
C PRO A 58 -27.76 -19.96 19.42
N ALA A 59 -26.79 -19.23 19.98
CA ALA A 59 -26.96 -18.44 21.18
C ALA A 59 -26.95 -16.93 20.92
N PHE A 60 -26.43 -16.49 19.78
CA PHE A 60 -26.42 -15.08 19.38
C PHE A 60 -27.83 -14.63 18.99
N ASP A 61 -28.32 -13.54 19.60
CA ASP A 61 -29.63 -12.95 19.30
C ASP A 61 -29.50 -11.60 18.58
N GLY A 62 -29.81 -11.60 17.26
CA GLY A 62 -29.75 -10.41 16.42
C GLY A 62 -30.63 -9.25 16.88
N PRO A 63 -31.89 -9.45 17.23
CA PRO A 63 -32.79 -8.44 17.83
C PRO A 63 -32.19 -7.76 19.08
N THR A 64 -31.65 -8.52 20.00
CA THR A 64 -30.98 -8.00 21.22
C THR A 64 -29.77 -7.15 20.84
N ALA A 65 -28.92 -7.63 19.95
CA ALA A 65 -27.77 -6.85 19.44
C ALA A 65 -28.23 -5.55 18.76
N ALA A 66 -29.33 -5.58 18.00
CA ALA A 66 -29.87 -4.38 17.35
C ALA A 66 -30.40 -3.35 18.34
N SER A 67 -31.04 -3.81 19.45
CA SER A 67 -31.47 -2.95 20.55
C SER A 67 -30.27 -2.28 21.24
N LEU A 68 -29.23 -3.03 21.54
CA LEU A 68 -27.99 -2.52 22.14
C LEU A 68 -27.30 -1.49 21.23
N ALA A 69 -27.25 -1.74 19.91
CA ALA A 69 -26.68 -0.81 18.95
C ALA A 69 -27.45 0.52 18.91
N THR A 70 -28.78 0.44 18.95
CA THR A 70 -29.65 1.62 18.94
C THR A 70 -29.49 2.41 20.24
N ASP A 71 -29.43 1.74 21.39
CA ASP A 71 -29.22 2.36 22.69
C ASP A 71 -27.87 3.08 22.77
N LEU A 72 -26.79 2.42 22.34
CA LEU A 72 -25.44 3.02 22.29
C LEU A 72 -25.41 4.26 21.41
N ALA A 73 -25.96 4.18 20.19
CA ALA A 73 -25.96 5.30 19.24
C ALA A 73 -26.80 6.49 19.74
N ALA A 74 -27.94 6.21 20.41
CA ALA A 74 -28.82 7.25 20.94
C ALA A 74 -28.24 7.96 22.16
N ARG A 75 -27.65 7.21 23.10
CA ARG A 75 -27.11 7.79 24.35
C ARG A 75 -25.76 8.49 24.15
N TYR A 76 -24.94 8.02 23.22
CA TYR A 76 -23.57 8.49 23.00
C TYR A 76 -23.33 8.74 21.51
N PRO A 77 -23.93 9.77 20.90
CA PRO A 77 -23.89 9.98 19.46
C PRO A 77 -22.54 10.47 18.92
N ASP A 78 -21.69 11.09 19.75
CA ASP A 78 -20.38 11.62 19.35
C ASP A 78 -19.24 10.95 20.13
N ARG A 79 -19.04 9.66 19.86
CA ARG A 79 -18.00 8.83 20.49
C ARG A 79 -16.62 9.06 19.86
N ALA A 80 -16.32 10.32 19.48
CA ALA A 80 -14.97 10.65 19.00
C ALA A 80 -13.92 10.35 20.08
N PRO A 81 -12.72 9.88 19.71
CA PRO A 81 -11.64 9.59 20.66
C PRO A 81 -11.38 10.74 21.64
N GLY A 82 -11.44 10.45 22.95
CA GLY A 82 -11.26 11.42 24.03
C GLY A 82 -12.49 12.28 24.37
N SER A 83 -13.63 12.16 23.67
CA SER A 83 -14.86 12.88 23.96
C SER A 83 -15.52 12.42 25.27
N PRO A 84 -16.45 13.21 25.82
CA PRO A 84 -17.31 12.77 26.93
C PRO A 84 -18.10 11.51 26.57
N ASP A 85 -18.67 11.45 25.35
CA ASP A 85 -19.46 10.31 24.88
C ASP A 85 -18.61 9.04 24.72
N ALA A 86 -17.34 9.16 24.30
CA ALA A 86 -16.42 8.01 24.27
C ALA A 86 -16.20 7.41 25.67
N ARG A 87 -16.08 8.27 26.71
CA ARG A 87 -15.98 7.84 28.12
C ARG A 87 -17.28 7.24 28.62
N GLY A 88 -18.42 7.85 28.26
CA GLY A 88 -19.75 7.34 28.58
C GLY A 88 -20.01 5.97 27.97
N ALA A 89 -19.68 5.78 26.69
CA ALA A 89 -19.78 4.52 25.98
C ALA A 89 -18.87 3.43 26.57
N ALA A 90 -17.67 3.79 27.05
CA ALA A 90 -16.80 2.86 27.75
C ALA A 90 -17.40 2.40 29.10
N ALA A 91 -18.04 3.30 29.83
CA ALA A 91 -18.74 2.95 31.06
C ALA A 91 -20.01 2.12 30.78
N TRP A 92 -20.73 2.44 29.68
CA TRP A 92 -21.89 1.69 29.22
C TRP A 92 -21.50 0.25 28.87
N PHE A 93 -20.48 0.02 28.08
CA PHE A 93 -19.99 -1.32 27.71
C PHE A 93 -19.69 -2.20 28.93
N ARG A 94 -19.07 -1.63 29.99
CA ARG A 94 -18.83 -2.37 31.24
C ARG A 94 -20.14 -2.73 31.96
N ARG A 95 -21.10 -1.78 32.02
CA ARG A 95 -22.39 -2.05 32.66
C ARG A 95 -23.18 -3.15 31.95
N GLU A 96 -23.14 -3.18 30.61
CA GLU A 96 -23.83 -4.21 29.84
C GLU A 96 -23.25 -5.62 30.07
N LEU A 97 -21.94 -5.74 30.34
CA LEU A 97 -21.29 -7.04 30.57
C LEU A 97 -21.28 -7.48 32.03
N GLN A 98 -21.45 -6.56 32.97
CA GLN A 98 -21.42 -6.86 34.41
C GLN A 98 -22.43 -7.93 34.84
N PRO A 99 -23.72 -7.94 34.40
CA PRO A 99 -24.71 -8.94 34.77
C PRO A 99 -24.33 -10.36 34.35
N TYR A 100 -23.46 -10.51 33.37
CA TYR A 100 -23.00 -11.77 32.81
C TYR A 100 -21.72 -12.31 33.48
N GLY A 101 -21.22 -11.61 34.50
CA GLY A 101 -20.08 -12.04 35.30
C GLY A 101 -18.71 -11.74 34.68
N PHE A 102 -18.64 -10.83 33.69
CA PHE A 102 -17.37 -10.39 33.16
C PHE A 102 -16.75 -9.27 33.99
N ASP A 103 -15.47 -9.44 34.35
CA ASP A 103 -14.62 -8.34 34.83
C ASP A 103 -13.94 -7.66 33.62
N VAL A 104 -14.38 -6.43 33.32
CA VAL A 104 -13.92 -5.70 32.15
C VAL A 104 -12.71 -4.82 32.48
N ARG A 105 -11.54 -5.31 32.16
CA ARG A 105 -10.26 -4.58 32.31
C ARG A 105 -10.20 -3.38 31.36
N SER A 106 -9.71 -2.27 31.89
CA SER A 106 -9.46 -1.05 31.08
C SER A 106 -7.97 -0.91 30.80
N ASP A 107 -7.58 -1.00 29.55
CA ASP A 107 -6.25 -0.72 29.06
C ASP A 107 -6.20 0.71 28.53
N ARG A 108 -5.47 1.59 29.23
CA ARG A 108 -5.37 3.03 28.95
C ARG A 108 -4.00 3.38 28.41
N PHE A 109 -3.98 4.06 27.28
CA PHE A 109 -2.73 4.54 26.67
C PHE A 109 -2.92 5.92 26.06
N THR A 110 -1.82 6.66 25.95
CA THR A 110 -1.83 8.01 25.39
C THR A 110 -1.17 8.01 24.02
N THR A 111 -1.84 8.59 23.05
CA THR A 111 -1.35 8.74 21.68
C THR A 111 -1.62 10.14 21.16
N THR A 112 -0.99 10.49 20.02
CA THR A 112 -1.25 11.77 19.35
C THR A 112 -2.28 11.56 18.23
N ILE A 113 -3.44 12.19 18.35
CA ILE A 113 -4.50 12.22 17.34
C ILE A 113 -4.63 13.66 16.84
N ARG A 114 -4.45 13.85 15.52
CA ARG A 114 -4.56 15.17 14.87
C ARG A 114 -3.75 16.28 15.57
N GLY A 115 -2.54 15.93 16.03
CA GLY A 115 -1.64 16.86 16.71
C GLY A 115 -1.94 17.11 18.19
N ARG A 116 -2.95 16.43 18.77
CA ARG A 116 -3.32 16.53 20.19
C ARG A 116 -3.00 15.22 20.94
N ARG A 117 -2.40 15.32 22.11
CA ARG A 117 -2.26 14.17 23.01
C ARG A 117 -3.66 13.77 23.52
N THR A 118 -4.07 12.55 23.24
CA THR A 118 -5.38 12.00 23.59
C THR A 118 -5.18 10.67 24.29
N THR A 119 -5.87 10.48 25.41
CA THR A 119 -5.91 9.19 26.11
C THR A 119 -7.04 8.36 25.52
N LEU A 120 -6.68 7.18 25.02
CA LEU A 120 -7.58 6.15 24.52
C LEU A 120 -7.74 5.04 25.55
N VAL A 121 -8.83 4.29 25.43
CA VAL A 121 -9.16 3.21 26.36
C VAL A 121 -9.65 2.00 25.59
N ASN A 122 -8.87 0.94 25.54
CA ASN A 122 -9.38 -0.39 25.17
C ASN A 122 -10.08 -1.03 26.38
N LEU A 123 -11.12 -1.78 26.13
CA LEU A 123 -11.84 -2.56 27.13
C LEU A 123 -11.70 -4.03 26.77
N VAL A 124 -11.28 -4.83 27.74
CA VAL A 124 -11.00 -6.25 27.57
C VAL A 124 -11.88 -7.03 28.55
N ALA A 125 -12.82 -7.80 28.03
CA ALA A 125 -13.59 -8.79 28.76
C ALA A 125 -13.07 -10.17 28.39
N GLU A 126 -12.70 -10.99 29.36
CA GLU A 126 -12.10 -12.29 29.16
C GLU A 126 -12.91 -13.40 29.78
N LYS A 127 -13.07 -14.50 29.05
CA LYS A 127 -13.48 -15.81 29.53
C LYS A 127 -12.29 -16.73 29.51
N THR A 128 -11.71 -17.01 30.65
CA THR A 128 -10.53 -17.88 30.76
C THR A 128 -10.84 -19.32 30.35
N GLY A 129 -10.03 -19.89 29.48
CA GLY A 129 -10.09 -21.29 29.06
C GLY A 129 -9.11 -22.20 29.83
N LEU A 130 -9.08 -23.48 29.46
CA LEU A 130 -8.15 -24.46 30.02
C LEU A 130 -6.69 -24.14 29.71
N THR A 131 -6.44 -23.49 28.57
CA THR A 131 -5.12 -23.01 28.14
C THR A 131 -5.10 -21.49 28.17
N PRO A 132 -4.87 -20.85 29.32
CA PRO A 132 -5.06 -19.40 29.49
C PRO A 132 -4.19 -18.52 28.59
N ARG A 133 -3.05 -19.05 28.10
CA ARG A 133 -2.14 -18.33 27.20
C ARG A 133 -2.52 -18.43 25.72
N ALA A 134 -3.49 -19.25 25.35
CA ALA A 134 -3.98 -19.36 23.99
C ALA A 134 -5.33 -18.63 23.89
N GLU A 135 -5.37 -17.58 23.09
CA GLU A 135 -6.47 -16.61 23.05
C GLU A 135 -7.12 -16.56 21.68
N ILE A 136 -8.44 -16.62 21.63
CA ILE A 136 -9.24 -16.24 20.47
C ILE A 136 -9.83 -14.86 20.76
N VAL A 137 -9.57 -13.89 19.88
CA VAL A 137 -9.99 -12.50 20.07
C VAL A 137 -11.16 -12.19 19.12
N VAL A 138 -12.28 -11.76 19.69
CA VAL A 138 -13.34 -11.09 18.93
C VAL A 138 -13.28 -9.62 19.29
N MET A 139 -13.25 -8.75 18.29
CA MET A 139 -13.10 -7.33 18.54
C MET A 139 -14.03 -6.46 17.71
N ALA A 140 -14.33 -5.27 18.25
CA ALA A 140 -15.04 -4.21 17.57
C ALA A 140 -14.61 -2.86 18.12
N HIS A 141 -14.49 -1.85 17.27
CA HIS A 141 -14.24 -0.49 17.76
C HIS A 141 -15.51 0.16 18.29
N ARG A 142 -15.36 0.90 19.38
CA ARG A 142 -16.44 1.59 20.07
C ARG A 142 -16.59 3.05 19.61
N ASP A 143 -15.52 3.66 19.15
CA ASP A 143 -15.54 5.02 18.64
C ASP A 143 -16.37 5.11 17.34
N GLY A 144 -17.06 6.23 17.19
CA GLY A 144 -17.91 6.48 16.03
C GLY A 144 -18.60 7.82 16.15
N THR A 145 -18.83 8.44 15.02
CA THR A 145 -19.50 9.73 14.92
C THR A 145 -20.32 9.81 13.65
N GLY A 146 -21.44 10.50 13.68
CA GLY A 146 -22.29 10.65 12.51
C GLY A 146 -23.63 11.28 12.81
N ALA A 147 -24.44 11.50 11.78
CA ALA A 147 -25.80 12.02 11.95
C ALA A 147 -26.75 11.01 12.64
N ASP A 148 -26.37 9.73 12.62
CA ASP A 148 -27.08 8.59 13.22
C ASP A 148 -26.41 8.07 14.50
N GLY A 149 -25.53 8.86 15.12
CA GLY A 149 -24.76 8.43 16.27
C GLY A 149 -23.80 7.27 15.97
N GLY A 150 -23.42 7.05 14.70
CA GLY A 150 -22.56 5.95 14.26
C GLY A 150 -23.25 4.59 14.45
N LEU A 151 -24.54 4.50 14.19
CA LEU A 151 -25.37 3.31 14.38
C LEU A 151 -24.79 2.08 13.71
N ASP A 152 -24.45 2.17 12.43
CA ASP A 152 -23.74 1.10 11.73
C ASP A 152 -22.20 1.16 11.98
N ASN A 153 -21.62 2.34 12.14
CA ASN A 153 -20.15 2.53 12.23
C ASN A 153 -19.71 3.15 13.59
N ASN A 154 -19.51 2.42 14.69
CA ASN A 154 -19.63 0.97 14.78
C ASN A 154 -20.43 0.58 16.03
N ALA A 155 -21.60 1.18 16.27
CA ALA A 155 -22.45 0.72 17.38
C ALA A 155 -22.92 -0.72 17.12
N SER A 156 -23.15 -1.10 15.84
CA SER A 156 -23.54 -2.47 15.46
C SER A 156 -22.49 -3.51 15.84
N GLY A 157 -21.21 -3.28 15.52
CA GLY A 157 -20.14 -4.20 15.90
C GLY A 157 -19.90 -4.24 17.40
N THR A 158 -19.98 -3.10 18.10
CA THR A 158 -19.88 -3.05 19.56
C THR A 158 -21.01 -3.82 20.24
N ALA A 159 -22.23 -3.69 19.74
CA ALA A 159 -23.38 -4.43 20.27
C ALA A 159 -23.28 -5.93 20.01
N ALA A 160 -22.85 -6.33 18.81
CA ALA A 160 -22.59 -7.73 18.51
C ALA A 160 -21.49 -8.33 19.39
N LEU A 161 -20.45 -7.54 19.72
CA LEU A 161 -19.40 -7.97 20.65
C LEU A 161 -19.96 -8.26 22.05
N ILE A 162 -20.87 -7.41 22.55
CA ILE A 162 -21.54 -7.63 23.84
C ILE A 162 -22.41 -8.88 23.78
N GLU A 163 -23.18 -9.05 22.72
CA GLU A 163 -24.08 -10.19 22.56
C GLU A 163 -23.31 -11.51 22.40
N LEU A 164 -22.19 -11.52 21.69
CA LEU A 164 -21.29 -12.67 21.67
C LEU A 164 -20.71 -12.95 23.06
N ALA A 165 -20.25 -11.94 23.77
CA ALA A 165 -19.76 -12.14 25.14
C ALA A 165 -20.85 -12.75 26.03
N ARG A 166 -22.10 -12.30 25.93
CA ARG A 166 -23.26 -12.88 26.64
C ARG A 166 -23.42 -14.37 26.32
N SER A 167 -23.25 -14.77 25.05
CA SER A 167 -23.39 -16.18 24.64
C SER A 167 -22.37 -17.10 25.31
N TYR A 168 -21.19 -16.56 25.65
CA TYR A 168 -20.12 -17.29 26.36
C TYR A 168 -20.05 -16.92 27.87
N ALA A 169 -21.06 -16.28 28.40
CA ALA A 169 -21.03 -15.75 29.77
C ALA A 169 -20.78 -16.83 30.82
N PRO A 170 -20.07 -16.53 31.94
CA PRO A 170 -19.87 -17.45 33.05
C PRO A 170 -21.16 -17.98 33.69
N THR A 171 -22.23 -17.25 33.58
CA THR A 171 -23.54 -17.58 34.16
C THR A 171 -24.49 -18.33 33.23
N ALA A 172 -24.14 -18.52 31.93
CA ALA A 172 -25.00 -19.16 30.96
C ALA A 172 -25.17 -20.69 31.27
N ALA A 173 -26.36 -21.24 31.03
CA ALA A 173 -26.64 -22.65 31.25
C ALA A 173 -25.77 -23.61 30.44
N ALA A 174 -25.21 -23.12 29.29
CA ALA A 174 -24.26 -23.85 28.43
C ALA A 174 -22.86 -24.01 29.06
N GLN A 175 -22.60 -23.47 30.22
CA GLN A 175 -21.30 -23.30 30.84
C GLN A 175 -20.62 -24.49 31.45
N ARG A 176 -21.22 -25.62 31.41
CA ARG A 176 -20.59 -26.85 31.94
C ARG A 176 -19.48 -27.39 31.03
N VAL A 177 -19.26 -26.75 29.89
CA VAL A 177 -18.15 -27.09 28.97
C VAL A 177 -16.99 -26.12 29.18
N SER A 178 -15.89 -26.62 29.71
CA SER A 178 -14.63 -25.87 29.78
C SER A 178 -14.15 -25.57 28.36
N LEU A 179 -13.97 -24.30 28.02
CA LEU A 179 -13.40 -23.90 26.76
C LEU A 179 -11.92 -24.29 26.72
N PRO A 180 -11.40 -24.88 25.63
CA PRO A 180 -9.98 -25.16 25.45
C PRO A 180 -9.11 -23.90 25.53
N TYR A 181 -9.55 -22.80 24.93
CA TYR A 181 -8.81 -21.55 24.83
C TYR A 181 -9.53 -20.41 25.56
N SER A 182 -8.79 -19.36 25.88
CA SER A 182 -9.39 -18.13 26.41
C SER A 182 -10.08 -17.34 25.30
N LEU A 183 -11.28 -16.84 25.58
CA LEU A 183 -12.00 -15.92 24.69
C LEU A 183 -11.82 -14.48 25.19
N VAL A 184 -11.32 -13.62 24.30
CA VAL A 184 -11.13 -12.20 24.57
C VAL A 184 -12.08 -11.37 23.72
N PHE A 185 -12.98 -10.64 24.39
CA PHE A 185 -13.90 -9.67 23.79
C PHE A 185 -13.29 -8.28 23.95
N LEU A 186 -12.69 -7.78 22.87
CA LEU A 186 -11.90 -6.55 22.85
C LEU A 186 -12.69 -5.40 22.22
N SER A 187 -13.06 -4.41 23.03
CA SER A 187 -13.63 -3.16 22.50
C SER A 187 -12.55 -2.10 22.38
N THR A 188 -12.18 -1.76 21.16
CA THR A 188 -11.10 -0.82 20.83
C THR A 188 -11.57 0.63 20.75
N ASP A 189 -10.62 1.57 20.75
CA ASP A 189 -10.83 3.00 20.62
C ASP A 189 -9.87 3.60 19.59
N GLY A 190 -10.30 4.59 18.80
CA GLY A 190 -9.48 5.28 17.82
C GLY A 190 -9.28 4.53 16.51
N ALA A 191 -10.28 3.76 16.07
CA ALA A 191 -10.24 3.01 14.80
C ALA A 191 -10.09 3.94 13.59
N ALA A 192 -10.93 4.99 13.49
CA ALA A 192 -10.90 5.94 12.39
C ALA A 192 -9.59 6.77 12.33
N ASP A 193 -8.87 6.89 13.42
CA ASP A 193 -7.61 7.63 13.50
C ASP A 193 -6.38 6.70 13.36
N GLY A 194 -6.55 5.56 12.70
CA GLY A 194 -5.51 4.62 12.30
C GLY A 194 -5.42 3.37 13.18
N ALA A 195 -6.57 2.81 13.55
CA ALA A 195 -6.66 1.57 14.30
C ALA A 195 -5.79 1.57 15.59
N ARG A 196 -5.78 2.71 16.32
CA ARG A 196 -4.86 2.95 17.45
C ARG A 196 -5.01 1.93 18.56
N GLY A 197 -6.27 1.61 18.93
CA GLY A 197 -6.55 0.62 19.95
C GLY A 197 -6.09 -0.77 19.56
N ALA A 198 -6.42 -1.19 18.35
CA ALA A 198 -5.98 -2.46 17.80
C ALA A 198 -4.44 -2.56 17.67
N ALA A 199 -3.80 -1.49 17.22
CA ALA A 199 -2.35 -1.43 17.10
C ALA A 199 -1.63 -1.51 18.46
N HIS A 200 -2.21 -0.89 19.49
CA HIS A 200 -1.71 -0.95 20.87
C HIS A 200 -1.81 -2.37 21.42
N PHE A 201 -2.98 -2.99 21.34
CA PHE A 201 -3.21 -4.36 21.80
C PHE A 201 -2.36 -5.38 21.04
N ALA A 202 -2.27 -5.28 19.71
CA ALA A 202 -1.42 -6.16 18.91
C ALA A 202 0.09 -6.01 19.20
N ALA A 203 0.51 -4.92 19.85
CA ALA A 203 1.90 -4.67 20.24
C ALA A 203 2.22 -5.15 21.66
N GLU A 204 1.25 -5.65 22.41
CA GLU A 204 1.49 -6.20 23.75
C GLU A 204 2.51 -7.36 23.71
N PRO A 205 3.38 -7.46 24.74
CA PRO A 205 4.33 -8.57 24.82
C PRO A 205 3.59 -9.92 24.84
N GLY A 206 3.99 -10.83 23.96
CA GLY A 206 3.37 -12.14 23.87
C GLY A 206 2.17 -12.25 22.94
N ALA A 207 1.58 -11.14 22.47
CA ALA A 207 0.38 -11.16 21.61
C ALA A 207 0.53 -12.11 20.41
N ARG A 208 1.69 -12.09 19.74
CA ARG A 208 1.96 -12.95 18.58
C ARG A 208 1.96 -14.45 18.90
N GLN A 209 2.39 -14.82 20.12
CA GLN A 209 2.48 -16.22 20.55
C GLN A 209 1.14 -16.70 21.14
N ASN A 210 0.41 -15.80 21.78
CA ASN A 210 -0.80 -16.15 22.53
C ASN A 210 -2.05 -16.10 21.65
N ILE A 211 -2.18 -15.12 20.75
CA ILE A 211 -3.38 -14.94 19.94
C ILE A 211 -3.40 -15.93 18.79
N LEU A 212 -4.36 -16.86 18.82
CA LEU A 212 -4.60 -17.86 17.77
C LEU A 212 -5.29 -17.26 16.55
N GLY A 213 -6.22 -16.32 16.74
CA GLY A 213 -6.90 -15.62 15.68
C GLY A 213 -7.76 -14.48 16.18
N VAL A 214 -8.01 -13.51 15.30
CA VAL A 214 -8.78 -12.30 15.58
C VAL A 214 -9.91 -12.17 14.57
N ILE A 215 -11.14 -12.00 15.07
CA ILE A 215 -12.33 -11.69 14.28
C ILE A 215 -12.72 -10.25 14.59
N ASN A 216 -12.62 -9.35 13.63
CA ASN A 216 -13.01 -7.95 13.79
C ASN A 216 -14.37 -7.69 13.16
N LEU A 217 -15.29 -7.12 13.95
CA LEU A 217 -16.65 -6.77 13.56
C LEU A 217 -16.72 -5.26 13.31
N ASP A 218 -16.82 -4.87 12.04
CA ASP A 218 -16.82 -3.45 11.66
C ASP A 218 -17.97 -3.14 10.71
N SER A 219 -18.93 -2.30 11.13
CA SER A 219 -20.08 -1.90 10.31
C SER A 219 -20.84 -3.11 9.76
N ILE A 220 -21.33 -3.97 10.63
CA ILE A 220 -21.91 -5.28 10.26
C ILE A 220 -23.42 -5.27 10.07
N ALA A 221 -24.08 -4.14 10.30
CA ALA A 221 -25.53 -4.00 10.17
C ALA A 221 -25.97 -3.13 8.99
N GLY A 222 -25.10 -2.89 8.02
CA GLY A 222 -25.45 -2.19 6.80
C GLY A 222 -26.17 -3.10 5.79
N THR A 223 -26.78 -2.49 4.77
CA THR A 223 -27.50 -3.21 3.70
C THR A 223 -26.57 -3.79 2.61
N GLY A 224 -25.27 -3.54 2.71
CA GLY A 224 -24.28 -4.08 1.78
C GLY A 224 -24.04 -5.57 1.98
N ARG A 225 -23.63 -6.28 0.93
CA ARG A 225 -23.24 -7.69 1.02
C ARG A 225 -22.08 -7.86 2.00
N PRO A 226 -22.13 -8.79 2.97
CA PRO A 226 -21.03 -9.09 3.85
C PRO A 226 -19.75 -9.39 3.08
N ARG A 227 -18.64 -8.84 3.52
CA ARG A 227 -17.34 -9.00 2.88
C ARG A 227 -16.23 -9.25 3.90
N LEU A 228 -15.19 -9.96 3.45
CA LEU A 228 -13.98 -10.22 4.22
C LEU A 228 -12.87 -9.26 3.79
N VAL A 229 -12.23 -8.62 4.76
CA VAL A 229 -11.04 -7.78 4.55
C VAL A 229 -9.84 -8.51 5.12
N LEU A 230 -8.86 -8.79 4.25
CA LEU A 230 -7.71 -9.64 4.53
C LEU A 230 -6.38 -8.87 4.56
N ASN A 231 -6.35 -7.66 4.00
CA ASN A 231 -5.12 -6.90 3.80
C ASN A 231 -4.57 -6.37 5.13
N GLY A 232 -3.25 -6.48 5.31
CA GLY A 232 -2.51 -5.82 6.39
C GLY A 232 -1.75 -4.60 5.90
N ASP A 233 -0.95 -4.00 6.80
CA ASP A 233 -0.01 -2.91 6.51
C ASP A 233 1.35 -3.42 5.99
N THR A 234 1.47 -4.74 5.81
CA THR A 234 2.63 -5.42 5.24
C THR A 234 2.19 -6.44 4.20
N ALA A 235 3.11 -6.93 3.37
CA ALA A 235 2.82 -7.95 2.35
C ALA A 235 2.57 -9.34 2.98
N ARG A 236 1.62 -9.40 3.91
CA ARG A 236 1.19 -10.60 4.63
C ARG A 236 -0.31 -10.81 4.47
N SER A 237 -0.72 -12.05 4.64
CA SER A 237 -2.12 -12.48 4.66
C SER A 237 -2.41 -13.22 5.97
N PRO A 238 -3.65 -13.20 6.48
CA PRO A 238 -4.05 -14.00 7.65
C PRO A 238 -3.99 -15.50 7.35
N ALA A 239 -4.09 -16.34 8.39
CA ALA A 239 -4.12 -17.80 8.19
C ALA A 239 -5.28 -18.21 7.26
N PRO A 240 -5.03 -18.99 6.18
CA PRO A 240 -6.09 -19.36 5.23
C PRO A 240 -7.23 -20.15 5.86
N GLY A 241 -6.94 -20.95 6.90
CA GLY A 241 -7.95 -21.69 7.65
C GLY A 241 -8.98 -20.78 8.33
N LEU A 242 -8.52 -19.68 8.98
CA LEU A 242 -9.43 -18.68 9.57
C LEU A 242 -10.32 -18.04 8.51
N VAL A 243 -9.74 -17.65 7.38
CA VAL A 243 -10.48 -17.01 6.28
C VAL A 243 -11.54 -17.94 5.70
N GLU A 244 -11.20 -19.22 5.47
CA GLU A 244 -12.14 -20.21 4.92
C GLU A 244 -13.21 -20.62 5.94
N THR A 245 -12.88 -20.74 7.22
CA THR A 245 -13.85 -21.01 8.28
C THR A 245 -14.88 -19.90 8.34
N LEU A 246 -14.43 -18.66 8.41
CA LEU A 246 -15.32 -17.50 8.45
C LEU A 246 -16.14 -17.34 7.16
N ARG A 247 -15.54 -17.65 5.98
CA ARG A 247 -16.27 -17.66 4.72
C ARG A 247 -17.38 -18.71 4.70
N ALA A 248 -17.08 -19.92 5.18
CA ALA A 248 -18.05 -21.01 5.24
C ALA A 248 -19.21 -20.65 6.19
N ALA A 249 -18.91 -20.21 7.40
CA ALA A 249 -19.93 -19.78 8.37
C ALA A 249 -20.83 -18.66 7.80
N LEU A 250 -20.26 -17.63 7.16
CA LEU A 250 -21.05 -16.57 6.52
C LEU A 250 -21.89 -17.06 5.33
N ALA A 251 -21.42 -18.05 4.60
CA ALA A 251 -22.18 -18.64 3.48
C ALA A 251 -23.32 -19.53 3.99
N ASP A 252 -23.09 -20.30 5.03
CA ASP A 252 -24.07 -21.22 5.63
C ASP A 252 -25.21 -20.42 6.28
N GLU A 253 -24.88 -19.40 7.10
CA GLU A 253 -25.88 -18.54 7.74
C GLU A 253 -26.59 -17.60 6.76
N GLY A 254 -25.87 -17.04 5.78
CA GLY A 254 -26.39 -16.05 4.84
C GLY A 254 -26.96 -16.62 3.54
N GLY A 255 -26.77 -17.90 3.25
CA GLY A 255 -27.15 -18.55 1.99
C GLY A 255 -26.38 -18.03 0.76
N ASN A 256 -25.42 -17.12 0.93
CA ASN A 256 -24.64 -16.55 -0.16
C ASN A 256 -23.18 -16.36 0.25
N GLU A 257 -22.27 -16.62 -0.67
CA GLU A 257 -20.83 -16.37 -0.46
C GLU A 257 -20.57 -14.91 -0.07
N PRO A 258 -19.77 -14.64 0.96
CA PRO A 258 -19.34 -13.27 1.26
C PRO A 258 -18.49 -12.71 0.12
N ALA A 259 -18.51 -11.38 -0.04
CA ALA A 259 -17.69 -10.74 -1.04
C ALA A 259 -16.21 -10.80 -0.63
N ARG A 260 -15.35 -11.22 -1.56
CA ARG A 260 -13.89 -11.19 -1.41
C ARG A 260 -13.26 -10.34 -2.53
N PRO A 261 -12.12 -9.69 -2.28
CA PRO A 261 -11.36 -9.03 -3.33
C PRO A 261 -11.00 -10.04 -4.43
N SER A 262 -11.02 -9.61 -5.70
CA SER A 262 -10.55 -10.44 -6.82
C SER A 262 -9.07 -10.81 -6.63
N GLY A 263 -8.59 -11.88 -7.27
CA GLY A 263 -7.20 -12.31 -7.17
C GLY A 263 -6.20 -11.20 -7.53
N LEU A 264 -6.55 -10.38 -8.53
CA LEU A 264 -5.75 -9.22 -8.90
C LEU A 264 -5.74 -8.15 -7.80
N GLN A 265 -6.87 -7.85 -7.18
CA GLN A 265 -6.95 -6.91 -6.05
C GLN A 265 -6.16 -7.40 -4.83
N GLN A 266 -6.20 -8.71 -4.54
CA GLN A 266 -5.39 -9.32 -3.48
C GLN A 266 -3.90 -9.19 -3.79
N LEU A 267 -3.49 -9.44 -5.04
CA LEU A 267 -2.10 -9.25 -5.48
C LEU A 267 -1.65 -7.79 -5.31
N PHE A 268 -2.51 -6.83 -5.67
CA PHE A 268 -2.23 -5.42 -5.44
C PHE A 268 -2.17 -5.05 -3.97
N GLY A 269 -2.99 -5.66 -3.13
CA GLY A 269 -2.92 -5.52 -1.68
C GLY A 269 -1.60 -6.01 -1.09
N LEU A 270 -0.99 -7.06 -1.67
CA LEU A 270 0.36 -7.51 -1.31
C LEU A 270 1.45 -6.59 -1.90
N ALA A 271 1.24 -6.07 -3.11
CA ALA A 271 2.18 -5.20 -3.81
C ALA A 271 2.28 -3.79 -3.19
N PHE A 272 1.18 -3.24 -2.73
CA PHE A 272 1.07 -2.00 -1.99
C PHE A 272 0.19 -2.23 -0.76
N PRO A 273 0.77 -2.73 0.35
CA PRO A 273 0.02 -3.04 1.56
C PRO A 273 -0.69 -1.80 2.11
N PHE A 274 -2.01 -1.90 2.18
CA PHE A 274 -2.87 -0.83 2.66
C PHE A 274 -4.17 -1.40 3.20
N SER A 275 -4.52 -1.03 4.42
CA SER A 275 -5.84 -1.29 4.99
C SER A 275 -6.26 -0.18 5.95
N PRO A 276 -7.50 0.31 5.84
CA PRO A 276 -8.07 1.25 6.79
C PRO A 276 -8.72 0.57 8.00
N TYR A 277 -8.73 -0.77 8.10
CA TYR A 277 -9.42 -1.55 9.11
C TYR A 277 -8.48 -2.09 10.19
N GLU A 278 -9.06 -2.48 11.33
CA GLU A 278 -8.32 -2.83 12.54
C GLU A 278 -7.62 -4.20 12.52
N GLN A 279 -7.90 -5.09 11.55
CA GLN A 279 -7.11 -6.34 11.39
C GLN A 279 -5.66 -6.06 10.95
N ALA A 280 -5.40 -4.90 10.31
CA ALA A 280 -4.11 -4.60 9.72
C ALA A 280 -2.92 -4.66 10.68
N PRO A 281 -2.96 -4.07 11.89
CA PRO A 281 -1.89 -4.17 12.87
C PRO A 281 -1.57 -5.61 13.31
N PHE A 282 -2.57 -6.47 13.37
CA PHE A 282 -2.41 -7.89 13.73
C PHE A 282 -1.75 -8.67 12.60
N VAL A 283 -2.30 -8.57 11.37
CA VAL A 283 -1.75 -9.24 10.18
C VAL A 283 -0.29 -8.83 9.95
N SER A 284 0.03 -7.57 10.15
CA SER A 284 1.40 -7.05 10.00
C SER A 284 2.39 -7.69 10.98
N ARG A 285 1.92 -8.08 12.15
CA ARG A 285 2.72 -8.78 13.18
C ARG A 285 2.71 -10.29 13.01
N GLY A 286 1.99 -10.81 12.01
CA GLY A 286 1.84 -12.24 11.74
C GLY A 286 0.82 -12.92 12.67
N ILE A 287 -0.09 -12.16 13.25
CA ILE A 287 -1.25 -12.65 13.99
C ILE A 287 -2.40 -12.82 13.00
N PRO A 288 -3.05 -13.99 12.90
CA PRO A 288 -4.18 -14.20 12.01
C PRO A 288 -5.34 -13.27 12.39
N ALA A 289 -5.77 -12.38 11.49
CA ALA A 289 -6.87 -11.46 11.75
C ALA A 289 -7.69 -11.20 10.49
N VAL A 290 -9.01 -11.19 10.62
CA VAL A 290 -9.95 -10.94 9.52
C VAL A 290 -11.00 -9.95 9.97
N THR A 291 -11.34 -8.96 9.14
CA THR A 291 -12.49 -8.08 9.38
C THR A 291 -13.69 -8.55 8.56
N ILE A 292 -14.83 -8.61 9.20
CA ILE A 292 -16.15 -8.75 8.56
C ILE A 292 -16.77 -7.36 8.52
N THR A 293 -17.27 -6.97 7.34
CA THR A 293 -17.97 -5.68 7.19
C THR A 293 -19.03 -5.75 6.10
N THR A 294 -20.09 -4.97 6.25
CA THR A 294 -21.08 -4.67 5.21
C THR A 294 -20.79 -3.34 4.50
N ALA A 295 -19.81 -2.56 5.03
CA ALA A 295 -19.35 -1.34 4.41
C ALA A 295 -18.47 -1.61 3.19
N GLY A 296 -18.29 -0.59 2.33
CA GLY A 296 -17.34 -0.63 1.22
C GLY A 296 -15.88 -0.62 1.72
N ALA A 297 -14.93 -0.76 0.78
CA ALA A 297 -13.49 -0.65 1.10
C ALA A 297 -13.02 0.80 1.31
N ARG A 298 -13.92 1.77 1.24
CA ARG A 298 -13.61 3.19 1.38
C ARG A 298 -13.04 3.49 2.77
N PRO A 299 -11.96 4.27 2.88
CA PRO A 299 -11.43 4.69 4.18
C PRO A 299 -12.52 5.36 5.04
N PRO A 300 -12.49 5.18 6.37
CA PRO A 300 -13.55 5.65 7.24
C PRO A 300 -13.68 7.18 7.18
N GLU A 301 -14.92 7.65 7.24
CA GLU A 301 -15.26 9.06 7.45
C GLU A 301 -15.49 9.30 8.94
N VAL A 302 -14.87 10.35 9.49
CA VAL A 302 -15.07 10.71 10.92
C VAL A 302 -16.51 11.16 11.18
N ARG A 303 -17.19 11.70 10.16
CA ARG A 303 -18.62 12.05 10.24
C ARG A 303 -19.33 11.59 8.98
N ARG A 304 -20.17 10.59 9.08
CA ARG A 304 -21.11 10.24 8.02
C ARG A 304 -22.23 11.28 7.96
N ARG A 305 -22.46 11.80 6.76
CA ARG A 305 -23.52 12.81 6.55
C ARG A 305 -24.92 12.21 6.42
N ARG A 306 -25.03 10.92 6.16
CA ARG A 306 -26.31 10.21 6.00
C ARG A 306 -26.45 9.19 7.12
N ALA A 307 -27.64 9.18 7.75
CA ALA A 307 -28.02 8.15 8.69
C ALA A 307 -28.03 6.79 8.00
N GLY A 308 -27.34 5.81 8.56
CA GLY A 308 -27.40 4.42 8.16
C GLY A 308 -28.73 3.80 8.65
N ARG A 309 -29.30 2.87 7.88
CA ARG A 309 -30.36 2.00 8.38
C ARG A 309 -29.72 0.74 8.92
N LEU A 310 -30.11 0.35 10.13
CA LEU A 310 -29.69 -0.91 10.72
C LEU A 310 -30.46 -2.05 10.04
N ASP A 311 -29.76 -3.01 9.46
CA ASP A 311 -30.29 -4.27 8.97
C ASP A 311 -30.12 -5.35 10.05
N VAL A 312 -31.18 -5.60 10.80
CA VAL A 312 -31.20 -6.58 11.91
C VAL A 312 -30.88 -7.98 11.41
N ARG A 313 -31.28 -8.30 10.16
CA ARG A 313 -31.01 -9.61 9.56
C ARG A 313 -29.51 -9.78 9.31
N HIS A 314 -28.85 -8.80 8.70
CA HIS A 314 -27.39 -8.86 8.50
C HIS A 314 -26.63 -8.94 9.83
N LEU A 315 -27.05 -8.14 10.82
CA LEU A 315 -26.47 -8.18 12.15
C LEU A 315 -26.57 -9.58 12.78
N GLY A 316 -27.76 -10.21 12.68
CA GLY A 316 -27.99 -11.57 13.17
C GLY A 316 -27.11 -12.61 12.45
N LEU A 317 -27.13 -12.61 11.11
CA LEU A 317 -26.34 -13.56 10.29
C LEU A 317 -24.83 -13.45 10.54
N ILE A 318 -24.30 -12.22 10.62
CA ILE A 318 -22.87 -12.01 10.85
C ILE A 318 -22.49 -12.36 12.30
N GLY A 319 -23.38 -12.08 13.26
CA GLY A 319 -23.16 -12.46 14.65
C GLY A 319 -23.12 -13.98 14.84
N LEU A 320 -24.05 -14.73 14.23
CA LEU A 320 -24.06 -16.20 14.22
C LEU A 320 -22.81 -16.75 13.53
N ALA A 321 -22.45 -16.25 12.35
CA ALA A 321 -21.25 -16.70 11.65
C ALA A 321 -19.96 -16.41 12.45
N ALA A 322 -19.91 -15.32 13.21
CA ALA A 322 -18.81 -15.05 14.12
C ALA A 322 -18.79 -16.04 15.30
N GLN A 323 -19.96 -16.37 15.87
CA GLN A 323 -20.09 -17.41 16.90
C GLN A 323 -19.61 -18.76 16.39
N ASP A 324 -20.10 -19.23 15.23
CA ASP A 324 -19.71 -20.51 14.63
C ASP A 324 -18.21 -20.57 14.37
N THR A 325 -17.61 -19.44 13.97
CA THR A 325 -16.17 -19.36 13.74
C THR A 325 -15.39 -19.51 15.05
N VAL A 326 -15.85 -18.87 16.13
CA VAL A 326 -15.25 -19.02 17.47
C VAL A 326 -15.39 -20.47 17.92
N ASP A 327 -16.58 -21.06 17.81
CA ASP A 327 -16.86 -22.44 18.22
C ASP A 327 -16.02 -23.44 17.42
N ALA A 328 -15.81 -23.19 16.11
CA ALA A 328 -14.92 -24.01 15.28
C ALA A 328 -13.45 -23.90 15.71
N MET A 329 -13.00 -22.70 16.08
CA MET A 329 -11.63 -22.48 16.57
C MET A 329 -11.39 -23.15 17.93
N GLU A 330 -12.39 -23.22 18.78
CA GLU A 330 -12.35 -23.90 20.09
C GLU A 330 -12.16 -25.44 19.97
N GLN A 331 -12.31 -26.04 18.77
CA GLN A 331 -12.03 -27.48 18.57
C GLN A 331 -10.55 -27.85 18.62
N GLY A 332 -9.66 -26.91 18.94
CA GLY A 332 -8.24 -27.21 19.20
C GLY A 332 -7.37 -27.39 17.96
N VAL A 333 -7.86 -26.98 16.79
CA VAL A 333 -7.07 -27.09 15.55
C VAL A 333 -6.18 -25.87 15.38
N SER A 334 -4.88 -26.10 15.20
CA SER A 334 -3.90 -25.02 14.98
C SER A 334 -4.17 -24.26 13.67
N LEU A 335 -4.67 -23.04 13.78
CA LEU A 335 -4.79 -22.09 12.65
C LEU A 335 -3.46 -21.48 12.23
N ALA A 336 -2.44 -21.59 13.09
CA ALA A 336 -1.17 -20.86 12.95
C ALA A 336 -0.29 -21.34 11.81
N GLN A 337 -0.62 -22.45 11.15
CA GLN A 337 0.19 -23.04 10.09
C GLN A 337 -0.40 -22.69 8.73
N GLY A 338 0.13 -21.65 8.12
CA GLY A 338 -0.25 -21.25 6.76
C GLY A 338 0.88 -20.48 6.07
N PRO A 339 0.79 -20.28 4.76
CA PRO A 339 1.72 -19.42 4.05
C PRO A 339 1.57 -17.98 4.57
N THR A 340 2.71 -17.28 4.67
CA THR A 340 2.74 -15.88 5.14
C THR A 340 2.04 -14.91 4.20
N SER A 341 1.88 -15.31 2.93
CA SER A 341 1.17 -14.56 1.90
C SER A 341 0.57 -15.54 0.88
N TYR A 342 -0.54 -15.15 0.28
CA TYR A 342 -1.23 -15.92 -0.75
C TYR A 342 -2.27 -15.07 -1.49
N VAL A 343 -2.79 -15.60 -2.60
CA VAL A 343 -3.90 -15.03 -3.37
C VAL A 343 -4.96 -16.13 -3.58
N PHE A 344 -6.19 -15.85 -3.20
CA PHE A 344 -7.33 -16.73 -3.49
C PHE A 344 -7.81 -16.58 -4.94
N LEU A 345 -8.04 -17.73 -5.59
CA LEU A 345 -8.74 -17.88 -6.86
C LEU A 345 -9.95 -18.80 -6.65
N GLY A 346 -11.10 -18.23 -6.37
CA GLY A 346 -12.27 -18.99 -5.92
C GLY A 346 -11.98 -19.67 -4.57
N GLN A 347 -12.17 -20.99 -4.48
CA GLN A 347 -11.90 -21.80 -3.28
C GLN A 347 -10.44 -22.30 -3.18
N ARG A 348 -9.59 -21.96 -4.14
CA ARG A 348 -8.18 -22.33 -4.16
C ARG A 348 -7.32 -21.13 -3.85
N LEU A 349 -6.18 -21.37 -3.24
CA LEU A 349 -5.16 -20.33 -3.02
C LEU A 349 -3.87 -20.67 -3.78
N ILE A 350 -3.19 -19.64 -4.21
CA ILE A 350 -1.83 -19.71 -4.71
C ILE A 350 -0.93 -19.13 -3.62
N ARG A 351 0.09 -19.89 -3.23
CA ARG A 351 1.04 -19.45 -2.21
C ARG A 351 1.88 -18.27 -2.70
N GLY A 352 2.09 -17.28 -1.83
CA GLY A 352 2.77 -16.03 -2.18
C GLY A 352 4.19 -16.23 -2.70
N TRP A 353 4.98 -17.15 -2.11
CA TRP A 353 6.34 -17.43 -2.57
C TRP A 353 6.40 -17.83 -4.05
N ALA A 354 5.39 -18.55 -4.54
CA ALA A 354 5.35 -18.96 -5.95
C ALA A 354 5.04 -17.78 -6.87
N ILE A 355 4.16 -16.87 -6.43
CA ILE A 355 3.88 -15.61 -7.13
C ILE A 355 5.15 -14.76 -7.18
N GLU A 356 5.87 -14.65 -6.06
CA GLU A 356 7.14 -13.90 -5.98
C GLU A 356 8.17 -14.44 -6.96
N ILE A 357 8.36 -15.77 -7.02
CA ILE A 357 9.29 -16.41 -7.97
C ILE A 357 8.89 -16.12 -9.41
N VAL A 358 7.60 -16.16 -9.74
CA VAL A 358 7.12 -15.80 -11.09
C VAL A 358 7.42 -14.35 -11.41
N LEU A 359 7.09 -13.41 -10.51
CA LEU A 359 7.32 -11.99 -10.74
C LEU A 359 8.81 -11.67 -10.87
N VAL A 360 9.65 -12.26 -10.03
CA VAL A 360 11.12 -12.15 -10.14
C VAL A 360 11.62 -12.81 -11.43
N GLY A 361 11.08 -13.98 -11.79
CA GLY A 361 11.39 -14.67 -13.05
C GLY A 361 11.09 -13.78 -14.27
N MET A 362 10.02 -13.00 -14.23
CA MET A 362 9.67 -12.06 -15.31
C MET A 362 10.68 -10.91 -15.49
N LEU A 363 11.61 -10.69 -14.55
CA LEU A 363 12.73 -9.78 -14.75
C LEU A 363 13.78 -10.33 -15.73
N LEU A 364 13.94 -11.66 -15.81
CA LEU A 364 15.01 -12.32 -16.56
C LEU A 364 15.03 -11.92 -18.05
N PRO A 365 13.89 -11.95 -18.79
CA PRO A 365 13.87 -11.54 -20.19
C PRO A 365 14.31 -10.10 -20.42
N PHE A 366 13.92 -9.20 -19.52
CA PHE A 366 14.34 -7.80 -19.57
C PHE A 366 15.83 -7.67 -19.26
N LEU A 367 16.31 -8.26 -18.17
CA LEU A 367 17.72 -8.18 -17.76
C LEU A 367 18.64 -8.77 -18.82
N ALA A 368 18.30 -9.94 -19.38
CA ALA A 368 19.07 -10.56 -20.45
C ALA A 368 19.17 -9.64 -21.67
N ALA A 369 18.06 -9.03 -22.09
CA ALA A 369 18.05 -8.10 -23.23
C ALA A 369 18.79 -6.79 -22.94
N ALA A 370 18.68 -6.23 -21.74
CA ALA A 370 19.37 -5.01 -21.33
C ALA A 370 20.89 -5.22 -21.22
N VAL A 371 21.31 -6.35 -20.65
CA VAL A 371 22.73 -6.72 -20.55
C VAL A 371 23.32 -7.02 -21.94
N ASP A 372 22.59 -7.72 -22.82
CA ASP A 372 23.04 -7.94 -24.20
C ASP A 372 23.21 -6.61 -24.96
N LEU A 373 22.26 -5.68 -24.79
CA LEU A 373 22.38 -4.33 -25.36
C LEU A 373 23.61 -3.59 -24.84
N PHE A 374 23.87 -3.66 -23.54
CA PHE A 374 25.08 -3.08 -22.93
C PHE A 374 26.37 -3.74 -23.47
N ALA A 375 26.41 -5.07 -23.55
CA ALA A 375 27.57 -5.80 -24.10
C ALA A 375 27.84 -5.42 -25.56
N ARG A 376 26.79 -5.17 -26.35
CA ARG A 376 26.94 -4.67 -27.74
C ARG A 376 27.47 -3.25 -27.77
N CYS A 377 27.01 -2.35 -26.91
CA CYS A 377 27.58 -1.02 -26.76
C CYS A 377 29.08 -1.09 -26.47
N ARG A 378 29.51 -1.96 -25.55
CA ARG A 378 30.93 -2.17 -25.24
C ARG A 378 31.73 -2.70 -26.43
N ARG A 379 31.23 -3.72 -27.12
CA ARG A 379 31.90 -4.27 -28.33
C ARG A 379 32.07 -3.24 -29.45
N ARG A 380 31.11 -2.33 -29.59
CA ARG A 380 31.17 -1.21 -30.57
C ARG A 380 31.88 0.02 -30.03
N ARG A 381 32.52 -0.05 -28.86
CA ARG A 381 33.21 1.06 -28.18
C ARG A 381 32.32 2.28 -27.94
N ILE A 382 30.97 2.09 -27.86
CA ILE A 382 30.01 3.14 -27.52
C ILE A 382 30.13 3.41 -26.03
N ARG A 383 30.40 4.64 -25.63
CA ARG A 383 30.54 5.04 -24.24
C ARG A 383 29.18 5.14 -23.57
N VAL A 384 28.97 4.35 -22.49
CA VAL A 384 27.74 4.38 -21.70
C VAL A 384 27.86 5.33 -20.47
N ALA A 385 29.09 5.63 -20.01
CA ALA A 385 29.32 6.53 -18.89
C ALA A 385 28.64 7.92 -19.02
N PRO A 386 28.49 8.53 -20.21
CA PRO A 386 27.72 9.75 -20.38
C PRO A 386 26.25 9.62 -20.03
N ALA A 387 25.65 8.44 -20.26
CA ALA A 387 24.25 8.17 -19.89
C ALA A 387 24.04 8.21 -18.37
N LEU A 388 25.01 7.72 -17.61
CA LEU A 388 24.98 7.77 -16.15
C LEU A 388 24.99 9.21 -15.63
N ARG A 389 25.79 10.09 -16.24
CA ARG A 389 25.78 11.53 -15.89
C ARG A 389 24.44 12.19 -16.20
N SER A 390 23.85 11.86 -17.34
CA SER A 390 22.54 12.36 -17.73
C SER A 390 21.45 11.86 -16.77
N TYR A 391 21.50 10.59 -16.39
CA TYR A 391 20.63 10.01 -15.37
C TYR A 391 20.80 10.70 -14.01
N ARG A 392 22.05 10.90 -13.56
CA ARG A 392 22.32 11.60 -12.30
C ARG A 392 21.74 13.01 -12.24
N SER A 393 21.75 13.74 -13.37
CA SER A 393 21.15 15.08 -13.42
C SER A 393 19.64 15.02 -13.26
N ARG A 394 18.97 14.02 -13.84
CA ARG A 394 17.52 13.80 -13.69
C ARG A 394 17.17 13.30 -12.32
N LEU A 395 17.96 12.37 -11.79
CA LEU A 395 17.80 11.90 -10.42
C LEU A 395 17.94 13.06 -9.43
N GLY A 396 18.94 13.95 -9.61
CA GLY A 396 19.12 15.13 -8.78
C GLY A 396 17.90 16.08 -8.81
N PHE A 397 17.28 16.27 -9.98
CA PHE A 397 16.03 17.04 -10.08
C PHE A 397 14.90 16.37 -9.32
N TRP A 398 14.67 15.07 -9.52
CA TRP A 398 13.60 14.35 -8.82
C TRP A 398 13.87 14.24 -7.31
N THR A 399 15.13 14.10 -6.90
CA THR A 399 15.51 14.16 -5.48
C THR A 399 15.19 15.53 -4.88
N TRP A 400 15.43 16.62 -5.63
CA TRP A 400 15.00 17.97 -5.21
C TRP A 400 13.48 18.03 -5.02
N VAL A 401 12.69 17.55 -5.98
CA VAL A 401 11.22 17.52 -5.88
C VAL A 401 10.78 16.66 -4.68
N GLY A 402 11.38 15.50 -4.49
CA GLY A 402 11.08 14.62 -3.35
C GLY A 402 11.46 15.23 -2.00
N ALA A 403 12.63 15.87 -1.92
CA ALA A 403 13.05 16.59 -0.70
C ALA A 403 12.11 17.77 -0.38
N LEU A 404 11.72 18.53 -1.40
CA LEU A 404 10.75 19.61 -1.25
C LEU A 404 9.40 19.08 -0.75
N PHE A 405 8.93 17.95 -1.30
CA PHE A 405 7.70 17.30 -0.86
C PHE A 405 7.77 16.90 0.62
N LEU A 406 8.88 16.30 1.05
CA LEU A 406 9.08 15.90 2.45
C LEU A 406 9.20 17.10 3.38
N ILE A 407 9.90 18.17 2.96
CA ILE A 407 10.00 19.42 3.73
C ILE A 407 8.61 20.03 3.96
N PHE A 408 7.77 20.08 2.93
CA PHE A 408 6.38 20.54 3.07
C PHE A 408 5.57 19.67 4.04
N GLY A 409 5.86 18.34 4.06
CA GLY A 409 5.28 17.41 5.04
C GLY A 409 5.68 17.75 6.47
N VAL A 410 6.97 17.91 6.72
CA VAL A 410 7.53 18.24 8.05
C VAL A 410 7.02 19.61 8.54
N LEU A 411 6.90 20.59 7.63
CA LEU A 411 6.34 21.91 7.94
C LEU A 411 4.82 21.93 8.12
N GLY A 412 4.15 20.78 7.96
CA GLY A 412 2.70 20.64 8.18
C GLY A 412 1.83 21.13 7.02
N PHE A 413 2.40 21.56 5.89
CA PHE A 413 1.64 22.05 4.73
C PHE A 413 0.74 21.00 4.09
N TRP A 414 1.06 19.70 4.24
CA TRP A 414 0.23 18.60 3.76
C TRP A 414 -0.87 18.18 4.74
N GLY A 415 -0.97 18.84 5.89
CA GLY A 415 -1.83 18.45 7.00
C GLY A 415 -1.25 17.27 7.78
N GLY A 416 -1.42 17.28 9.10
CA GLY A 416 -0.85 16.31 10.00
C GLY A 416 -1.35 14.87 9.75
N GLY A 417 -0.49 13.92 10.04
CA GLY A 417 -0.80 12.50 10.06
C GLY A 417 0.29 11.76 10.84
N GLY A 418 -0.07 10.79 11.65
CA GLY A 418 0.86 10.05 12.51
C GLY A 418 1.21 8.67 11.99
N GLY A 419 1.58 8.51 10.71
CA GLY A 419 1.97 7.22 10.14
C GLY A 419 0.82 6.22 9.94
N HIS A 420 -0.44 6.69 9.93
CA HIS A 420 -1.64 5.87 9.73
C HIS A 420 -2.46 6.36 8.55
N PRO A 421 -3.26 5.50 7.90
CA PRO A 421 -4.10 5.90 6.80
C PRO A 421 -4.97 7.12 7.17
N PRO A 422 -4.95 8.19 6.37
CA PRO A 422 -5.75 9.37 6.68
C PRO A 422 -7.23 9.08 6.47
N THR A 423 -8.09 9.67 7.31
CA THR A 423 -9.53 9.66 7.10
C THR A 423 -9.91 10.55 5.92
N LEU A 424 -11.02 10.28 5.24
CA LEU A 424 -11.47 11.07 4.08
C LEU A 424 -11.66 12.55 4.41
N ASN A 425 -12.12 12.86 5.62
CA ASN A 425 -12.34 14.26 6.05
C ASN A 425 -11.03 15.06 6.17
N THR A 426 -9.88 14.38 6.28
CA THR A 426 -8.56 15.02 6.35
C THR A 426 -7.84 15.05 5.00
N VAL A 427 -8.42 14.44 3.95
CA VAL A 427 -7.87 14.41 2.59
C VAL A 427 -8.42 15.57 1.77
N LYS A 428 -8.24 16.79 2.25
CA LYS A 428 -8.50 17.98 1.43
C LYS A 428 -7.25 18.32 0.64
N TRP A 429 -7.45 18.72 -0.63
CA TRP A 429 -6.37 19.23 -1.45
C TRP A 429 -5.87 20.57 -0.87
N PRO A 430 -4.60 20.66 -0.45
CA PRO A 430 -4.07 21.91 0.12
C PRO A 430 -3.67 22.87 -1.01
N GLY A 431 -4.66 23.52 -1.63
CA GLY A 431 -4.48 24.28 -2.88
C GLY A 431 -3.32 25.27 -2.84
N ALA A 432 -3.24 26.12 -1.80
CA ALA A 432 -2.15 27.09 -1.67
C ALA A 432 -0.76 26.42 -1.54
N ALA A 433 -0.67 25.36 -0.73
CA ALA A 433 0.59 24.62 -0.56
C ALA A 433 1.00 23.88 -1.84
N LEU A 434 0.03 23.32 -2.59
CA LEU A 434 0.30 22.69 -3.89
C LEU A 434 0.77 23.70 -4.92
N ILE A 435 0.17 24.89 -4.98
CA ILE A 435 0.63 25.98 -5.87
C ILE A 435 2.07 26.35 -5.52
N ALA A 436 2.38 26.58 -4.25
CA ALA A 436 3.73 26.91 -3.79
C ALA A 436 4.73 25.78 -4.13
N PHE A 437 4.35 24.53 -3.90
CA PHE A 437 5.16 23.36 -4.26
C PHE A 437 5.44 23.28 -5.77
N VAL A 438 4.41 23.45 -6.60
CA VAL A 438 4.54 23.43 -8.06
C VAL A 438 5.41 24.59 -8.54
N MET A 439 5.26 25.78 -7.98
CA MET A 439 6.11 26.94 -8.31
C MET A 439 7.58 26.70 -7.99
N LEU A 440 7.88 26.15 -6.80
CA LEU A 440 9.25 25.80 -6.41
C LEU A 440 9.83 24.66 -7.27
N ALA A 441 9.03 23.65 -7.57
CA ALA A 441 9.43 22.57 -8.48
C ALA A 441 9.71 23.11 -9.91
N ALA A 442 8.86 24.03 -10.39
CA ALA A 442 9.04 24.71 -11.68
C ALA A 442 10.29 25.61 -11.69
N ALA A 443 10.57 26.32 -10.60
CA ALA A 443 11.82 27.07 -10.47
C ALA A 443 13.06 26.15 -10.56
N GLY A 444 13.04 25.01 -9.86
CA GLY A 444 14.07 23.98 -9.98
C GLY A 444 14.21 23.43 -11.41
N TRP A 445 13.09 23.22 -12.09
CA TRP A 445 13.07 22.84 -13.50
C TRP A 445 13.72 23.90 -14.42
N ILE A 446 13.36 25.18 -14.24
CA ILE A 446 13.92 26.28 -15.02
C ILE A 446 15.45 26.33 -14.87
N VAL A 447 15.95 26.17 -13.65
CA VAL A 447 17.40 26.13 -13.37
C VAL A 447 18.06 24.91 -14.00
N ALA A 448 17.41 23.75 -13.96
CA ALA A 448 17.96 22.48 -14.43
C ALA A 448 17.71 22.21 -15.93
N ARG A 449 16.80 22.93 -16.59
CA ARG A 449 16.28 22.64 -17.95
C ARG A 449 17.36 22.43 -19.01
N SER A 450 18.44 23.21 -18.96
CA SER A 450 19.55 23.10 -19.91
C SER A 450 20.30 21.77 -19.82
N ARG A 451 20.26 21.14 -18.64
CA ARG A 451 20.86 19.81 -18.39
C ARG A 451 19.85 18.68 -18.61
N LEU A 452 18.57 18.95 -18.34
CA LEU A 452 17.49 17.96 -18.47
C LEU A 452 17.04 17.81 -19.92
N LEU A 453 16.97 18.90 -20.68
CA LEU A 453 16.52 18.96 -22.08
C LEU A 453 17.50 19.78 -22.93
N PRO A 454 18.73 19.28 -23.19
CA PRO A 454 19.70 19.98 -24.02
C PRO A 454 19.18 20.08 -25.47
N ARG A 455 19.59 21.14 -26.17
CA ARG A 455 19.12 21.46 -27.54
C ARG A 455 20.00 20.91 -28.65
N ARG A 456 21.06 20.19 -28.32
CA ARG A 456 22.02 19.64 -29.28
C ARG A 456 21.45 18.41 -30.00
N GLU A 457 21.71 18.30 -31.30
CA GLU A 457 21.46 17.07 -32.05
C GLU A 457 22.29 15.90 -31.50
N ILE A 458 21.70 14.71 -31.54
CA ILE A 458 22.28 13.51 -30.96
C ILE A 458 22.70 12.55 -32.05
N ARG A 459 23.92 12.07 -31.96
CA ARG A 459 24.40 10.98 -32.84
C ARG A 459 23.67 9.67 -32.47
N PRO A 460 23.44 8.80 -33.49
CA PRO A 460 22.79 7.50 -33.23
C PRO A 460 23.47 6.66 -32.15
N GLU A 461 24.80 6.71 -32.07
CA GLU A 461 25.61 6.01 -31.07
C GLU A 461 25.37 6.56 -29.63
N GLU A 462 25.35 7.90 -29.50
CA GLU A 462 25.08 8.55 -28.21
C GLU A 462 23.66 8.22 -27.70
N ARG A 463 22.70 8.16 -28.63
CA ARG A 463 21.33 7.76 -28.34
C ARG A 463 21.27 6.32 -27.84
N LEU A 464 21.95 5.41 -28.54
CA LEU A 464 22.00 4.00 -28.13
C LEU A 464 22.68 3.83 -26.76
N GLY A 465 23.78 4.55 -26.50
CA GLY A 465 24.42 4.59 -25.20
C GLY A 465 23.49 5.13 -24.11
N GLY A 466 22.72 6.19 -24.43
CA GLY A 466 21.71 6.78 -23.54
C GLY A 466 20.58 5.81 -23.17
N GLN A 467 20.07 5.07 -24.15
CA GLN A 467 19.04 4.05 -23.97
C GLN A 467 19.56 2.86 -23.16
N SER A 468 20.76 2.36 -23.49
CA SER A 468 21.40 1.27 -22.74
C SER A 468 21.57 1.65 -21.25
N GLY A 469 22.07 2.86 -20.97
CA GLY A 469 22.21 3.33 -19.58
C GLY A 469 20.89 3.50 -18.84
N ALA A 470 19.84 3.99 -19.52
CA ALA A 470 18.51 4.11 -18.94
C ALA A 470 17.89 2.74 -18.60
N LEU A 471 18.02 1.76 -19.52
CA LEU A 471 17.51 0.40 -19.29
C LEU A 471 18.27 -0.32 -18.17
N LEU A 472 19.60 -0.12 -18.07
CA LEU A 472 20.36 -0.65 -16.92
C LEU A 472 19.90 -0.03 -15.60
N ALA A 473 19.70 1.28 -15.56
CA ALA A 473 19.18 1.96 -14.38
C ALA A 473 17.77 1.45 -14.02
N LEU A 474 16.92 1.18 -15.01
CA LEU A 474 15.60 0.59 -14.83
C LEU A 474 15.70 -0.84 -14.27
N GLY A 475 16.68 -1.62 -14.73
CA GLY A 475 16.98 -2.95 -14.19
C GLY A 475 17.35 -2.89 -12.70
N VAL A 476 18.19 -1.91 -12.31
CA VAL A 476 18.52 -1.68 -10.89
C VAL A 476 17.27 -1.32 -10.08
N VAL A 477 16.39 -0.47 -10.61
CA VAL A 477 15.09 -0.16 -9.98
C VAL A 477 14.27 -1.44 -9.80
N GLY A 478 14.14 -2.28 -10.84
CA GLY A 478 13.43 -3.56 -10.73
C GLY A 478 14.02 -4.50 -9.67
N LEU A 479 15.35 -4.59 -9.58
CA LEU A 479 16.03 -5.40 -8.57
C LEU A 479 15.82 -4.85 -7.14
N LEU A 480 15.83 -3.52 -6.97
CA LEU A 480 15.55 -2.89 -5.68
C LEU A 480 14.10 -3.12 -5.24
N VAL A 481 13.15 -3.06 -6.18
CA VAL A 481 11.75 -3.41 -5.91
C VAL A 481 11.65 -4.89 -5.51
N ALA A 482 12.30 -5.80 -6.24
CA ALA A 482 12.31 -7.22 -5.91
C ALA A 482 12.90 -7.51 -4.52
N ALA A 483 13.93 -6.77 -4.12
CA ALA A 483 14.59 -6.92 -2.83
C ALA A 483 13.76 -6.35 -1.65
N THR A 484 12.88 -5.38 -1.89
CA THR A 484 12.05 -4.76 -0.85
C THR A 484 10.69 -5.41 -0.71
N ASN A 485 10.00 -5.60 -1.83
CA ASN A 485 8.71 -6.29 -1.91
C ASN A 485 8.55 -6.88 -3.33
N PRO A 486 8.78 -8.19 -3.53
CA PRO A 486 8.67 -8.82 -4.85
C PRO A 486 7.30 -8.64 -5.51
N PHE A 487 6.21 -8.59 -4.74
CA PHE A 487 4.87 -8.35 -5.28
C PHE A 487 4.76 -6.98 -5.97
N ALA A 488 5.49 -5.97 -5.50
CA ALA A 488 5.47 -4.63 -6.08
C ALA A 488 6.08 -4.58 -7.50
N LEU A 489 6.75 -5.65 -7.95
CA LEU A 489 7.17 -5.79 -9.34
C LEU A 489 5.99 -5.67 -10.32
N VAL A 490 4.77 -6.04 -9.93
CA VAL A 490 3.57 -5.87 -10.77
C VAL A 490 3.41 -4.44 -11.27
N PHE A 491 3.85 -3.44 -10.50
CA PHE A 491 3.80 -2.03 -10.91
C PHE A 491 4.95 -1.61 -11.83
N VAL A 492 6.07 -2.30 -11.80
CA VAL A 492 7.29 -1.93 -12.55
C VAL A 492 7.46 -2.77 -13.82
N LEU A 493 6.97 -4.02 -13.84
CA LEU A 493 7.06 -4.90 -15.01
C LEU A 493 6.57 -4.28 -16.32
N PRO A 494 5.44 -3.52 -16.37
CA PRO A 494 5.02 -2.83 -17.59
C PRO A 494 6.08 -1.86 -18.11
N SER A 495 6.74 -1.10 -17.21
CA SER A 495 7.84 -0.20 -17.57
C SER A 495 9.04 -0.95 -18.17
N LEU A 496 9.45 -2.05 -17.52
CA LEU A 496 10.58 -2.87 -17.96
C LEU A 496 10.35 -3.37 -19.38
N HIS A 497 9.22 -3.99 -19.62
CA HIS A 497 8.95 -4.65 -20.90
C HIS A 497 8.56 -3.66 -22.01
N ALA A 498 7.74 -2.64 -21.72
CA ALA A 498 7.38 -1.65 -22.72
C ALA A 498 8.59 -0.78 -23.14
N TRP A 499 9.32 -0.26 -22.18
CA TRP A 499 10.43 0.66 -22.49
C TRP A 499 11.65 -0.03 -23.11
N LEU A 500 11.79 -1.35 -22.95
CA LEU A 500 12.78 -2.13 -23.66
C LEU A 500 12.64 -1.98 -25.19
N TRP A 501 11.42 -1.79 -25.70
CA TRP A 501 11.13 -1.67 -27.13
C TRP A 501 11.27 -0.25 -27.67
N LEU A 502 11.39 0.78 -26.83
CA LEU A 502 11.56 2.17 -27.28
C LEU A 502 12.70 2.35 -28.30
N PRO A 503 13.89 1.74 -28.14
CA PRO A 503 14.96 1.83 -29.14
C PRO A 503 14.56 1.33 -30.54
N GLN A 504 13.68 0.31 -30.62
CA GLN A 504 13.28 -0.29 -31.91
C GLN A 504 12.18 0.48 -32.63
N VAL A 505 11.36 1.23 -31.89
CA VAL A 505 10.27 2.03 -32.46
C VAL A 505 10.69 3.48 -32.75
N GLN A 506 11.98 3.80 -32.55
CA GLN A 506 12.51 5.15 -32.72
C GLN A 506 12.33 5.71 -34.14
N SER A 507 12.44 4.87 -35.17
CA SER A 507 12.23 5.23 -36.58
C SER A 507 10.76 5.18 -37.01
N ARG A 508 9.84 4.79 -36.10
CA ARG A 508 8.42 4.68 -36.39
C ARG A 508 7.71 6.01 -36.16
N HIS A 509 6.41 6.02 -36.49
CA HIS A 509 5.55 7.18 -36.32
C HIS A 509 5.59 7.68 -34.85
N PRO A 510 5.57 9.01 -34.60
CA PRO A 510 5.65 9.58 -33.24
C PRO A 510 4.54 9.06 -32.28
N ALA A 511 3.34 8.78 -32.79
CA ALA A 511 2.26 8.19 -32.00
C ALA A 511 2.64 6.82 -31.42
N MET A 512 3.30 5.96 -32.22
CA MET A 512 3.74 4.63 -31.75
C MET A 512 4.80 4.74 -30.64
N ARG A 513 5.71 5.70 -30.75
CA ARG A 513 6.70 5.99 -29.70
C ARG A 513 6.01 6.45 -28.40
N ALA A 514 5.04 7.36 -28.54
CA ALA A 514 4.25 7.85 -27.42
C ALA A 514 3.44 6.73 -26.76
N SER A 515 2.80 5.84 -27.54
CA SER A 515 2.05 4.70 -27.01
C SER A 515 2.93 3.71 -26.24
N VAL A 516 4.11 3.35 -26.80
CA VAL A 516 5.05 2.46 -26.10
C VAL A 516 5.61 3.12 -24.84
N PHE A 517 5.86 4.42 -24.87
CA PHE A 517 6.27 5.15 -23.69
C PHE A 517 5.17 5.19 -22.62
N ALA A 518 3.94 5.51 -23.01
CA ALA A 518 2.78 5.54 -22.13
C ALA A 518 2.47 4.17 -21.52
N ALA A 519 2.62 3.08 -22.29
CA ALA A 519 2.42 1.72 -21.80
C ALA A 519 3.33 1.37 -20.60
N GLY A 520 4.50 2.00 -20.50
CA GLY A 520 5.36 1.84 -19.33
C GLY A 520 4.78 2.41 -18.03
N PHE A 521 3.78 3.28 -18.09
CA PHE A 521 3.09 3.83 -16.92
C PHE A 521 1.88 3.00 -16.48
N ALA A 522 1.58 1.88 -17.14
CA ALA A 522 0.40 1.08 -16.85
C ALA A 522 0.34 0.61 -15.40
N GLY A 523 1.49 0.24 -14.80
CA GLY A 523 1.54 -0.18 -13.39
C GLY A 523 1.16 0.93 -12.40
N PRO A 524 1.86 2.08 -12.38
CA PRO A 524 1.48 3.23 -11.56
C PRO A 524 0.05 3.74 -11.83
N PHE A 525 -0.37 3.74 -13.10
CA PHE A 525 -1.75 4.11 -13.46
C PHE A 525 -2.75 3.16 -12.80
N TYR A 526 -2.50 1.85 -12.85
CA TYR A 526 -3.38 0.87 -12.23
C TYR A 526 -3.42 1.04 -10.70
N LEU A 527 -2.31 1.38 -10.05
CA LEU A 527 -2.30 1.68 -8.61
C LEU A 527 -3.27 2.84 -8.30
N VAL A 528 -3.16 3.96 -9.03
CA VAL A 528 -4.07 5.11 -8.87
C VAL A 528 -5.51 4.70 -9.17
N TRP A 529 -5.74 3.95 -10.25
CA TRP A 529 -7.06 3.45 -10.63
C TRP A 529 -7.68 2.56 -9.55
N SER A 530 -6.89 1.66 -8.96
CA SER A 530 -7.34 0.82 -7.85
C SER A 530 -7.78 1.64 -6.64
N PHE A 531 -7.01 2.68 -6.27
CA PHE A 531 -7.41 3.58 -5.20
C PHE A 531 -8.66 4.39 -5.54
N ALA A 532 -8.79 4.85 -6.77
CA ALA A 532 -9.97 5.59 -7.22
C ALA A 532 -11.25 4.75 -7.20
N THR A 533 -11.18 3.49 -7.63
CA THR A 533 -12.36 2.63 -7.82
C THR A 533 -12.62 1.72 -6.61
N HIS A 534 -11.64 0.92 -6.20
CA HIS A 534 -11.81 -0.07 -5.12
C HIS A 534 -12.02 0.60 -3.77
N TYR A 535 -11.20 1.63 -3.45
CA TYR A 535 -11.36 2.40 -2.22
C TYR A 535 -12.33 3.58 -2.37
N GLY A 536 -12.98 3.74 -3.52
CA GLY A 536 -14.00 4.76 -3.74
C GLY A 536 -13.51 6.21 -3.61
N LEU A 537 -12.21 6.46 -3.82
CA LEU A 537 -11.61 7.79 -3.67
C LEU A 537 -11.80 8.70 -4.90
N GLY A 538 -12.16 8.13 -6.06
CA GLY A 538 -12.35 8.91 -7.29
C GLY A 538 -11.13 9.79 -7.61
N TRP A 539 -11.36 11.09 -7.80
CA TRP A 539 -10.31 12.07 -8.11
C TRP A 539 -9.36 12.39 -6.96
N ASP A 540 -9.69 12.01 -5.72
CA ASP A 540 -8.82 12.21 -4.57
C ASP A 540 -7.72 11.14 -4.46
N ALA A 541 -7.79 10.06 -5.23
CA ALA A 541 -6.84 8.94 -5.17
C ALA A 541 -5.37 9.37 -5.36
N PRO A 542 -4.97 10.22 -6.33
CA PRO A 542 -3.58 10.63 -6.48
C PRO A 542 -3.07 11.40 -5.27
N TRP A 543 -3.91 12.29 -4.72
CA TRP A 543 -3.54 13.06 -3.54
C TRP A 543 -3.50 12.18 -2.29
N TYR A 544 -4.43 11.25 -2.15
CA TYR A 544 -4.43 10.28 -1.05
C TYR A 544 -3.14 9.46 -1.03
N LEU A 545 -2.73 8.92 -2.17
CA LEU A 545 -1.47 8.20 -2.32
C LEU A 545 -0.25 9.07 -1.96
N ALA A 546 -0.20 10.31 -2.47
CA ALA A 546 0.87 11.25 -2.10
C ALA A 546 0.89 11.50 -0.59
N LYS A 547 -0.27 11.63 0.03
CA LYS A 547 -0.40 11.86 1.46
C LYS A 547 0.10 10.67 2.28
N LEU A 548 -0.08 9.41 1.83
CA LEU A 548 0.49 8.24 2.50
C LEU A 548 2.01 8.31 2.64
N PHE A 549 2.72 8.87 1.65
CA PHE A 549 4.15 9.15 1.77
C PHE A 549 4.45 10.31 2.71
N ALA A 550 3.66 11.37 2.66
CA ALA A 550 3.88 12.57 3.48
C ALA A 550 3.74 12.29 4.99
N ILE A 551 2.83 11.40 5.36
CA ILE A 551 2.58 11.01 6.76
C ILE A 551 3.45 9.84 7.23
N GLY A 552 4.29 9.29 6.36
CA GLY A 552 5.19 8.17 6.70
C GLY A 552 4.50 6.78 6.78
N TYR A 553 3.27 6.64 6.27
CA TYR A 553 2.63 5.33 6.13
C TYR A 553 3.33 4.48 5.06
N ALA A 554 3.51 5.03 3.87
CA ALA A 554 4.34 4.40 2.85
C ALA A 554 5.83 4.58 3.18
N PRO A 555 6.65 3.51 3.16
CA PRO A 555 8.03 3.56 3.61
C PRO A 555 8.92 4.41 2.68
N LEU A 556 9.86 5.15 3.26
CA LEU A 556 10.79 6.03 2.54
C LEU A 556 11.56 5.33 1.40
N PRO A 557 12.05 4.07 1.53
CA PRO A 557 12.68 3.37 0.41
C PRO A 557 11.81 3.31 -0.85
N LEU A 558 10.50 3.15 -0.72
CA LEU A 558 9.59 3.14 -1.87
C LEU A 558 9.55 4.49 -2.59
N LEU A 559 9.60 5.60 -1.85
CA LEU A 559 9.71 6.94 -2.43
C LEU A 559 11.03 7.08 -3.20
N VAL A 560 12.16 6.67 -2.61
CA VAL A 560 13.49 6.76 -3.25
C VAL A 560 13.54 5.93 -4.54
N ILE A 561 13.00 4.71 -4.52
CA ILE A 561 12.89 3.84 -5.70
C ILE A 561 12.02 4.52 -6.77
N GLY A 562 10.89 5.11 -6.36
CA GLY A 562 9.99 5.86 -7.25
C GLY A 562 10.67 7.07 -7.92
N LEU A 563 11.49 7.83 -7.19
CA LEU A 563 12.28 8.94 -7.74
C LEU A 563 13.33 8.43 -8.74
N GLY A 564 13.97 7.30 -8.46
CA GLY A 564 14.87 6.61 -9.39
C GLY A 564 14.16 6.19 -10.69
N TRP A 565 12.97 5.63 -10.57
CA TRP A 565 12.12 5.25 -11.69
C TRP A 565 11.69 6.48 -12.52
N LEU A 566 11.28 7.58 -11.88
CA LEU A 566 10.95 8.84 -12.55
C LEU A 566 12.15 9.43 -13.29
N ALA A 567 13.36 9.32 -12.76
CA ALA A 567 14.58 9.74 -13.41
C ALA A 567 14.84 8.95 -14.71
N VAL A 568 14.60 7.63 -14.70
CA VAL A 568 14.65 6.77 -15.89
C VAL A 568 13.59 7.19 -16.91
N ALA A 569 12.35 7.36 -16.48
CA ALA A 569 11.26 7.81 -17.33
C ALA A 569 11.60 9.14 -18.02
N GLY A 570 12.13 10.11 -17.26
CA GLY A 570 12.57 11.39 -17.78
C GLY A 570 13.74 11.27 -18.81
N GLN A 571 14.66 10.33 -18.60
CA GLN A 571 15.73 10.08 -19.57
C GLN A 571 15.20 9.44 -20.86
N LEU A 572 14.31 8.48 -20.76
CA LEU A 572 13.69 7.83 -21.92
C LEU A 572 12.78 8.79 -22.70
N ALA A 573 12.04 9.64 -21.99
CA ALA A 573 11.25 10.72 -22.61
C ALA A 573 12.12 11.68 -23.41
N ALA A 574 13.24 12.13 -22.85
CA ALA A 574 14.19 13.01 -23.54
C ALA A 574 14.82 12.34 -24.76
N LEU A 575 15.15 11.04 -24.68
CA LEU A 575 15.64 10.25 -25.81
C LEU A 575 14.58 10.10 -26.92
N ALA A 576 13.34 9.80 -26.55
CA ALA A 576 12.22 9.68 -27.48
C ALA A 576 11.90 11.00 -28.18
N ALA A 577 12.02 12.12 -27.47
CA ALA A 577 11.84 13.47 -28.01
C ALA A 577 13.04 13.99 -28.81
N GLY A 578 14.15 13.22 -28.91
CA GLY A 578 15.38 13.68 -29.57
C GLY A 578 16.11 14.80 -28.82
N ARG A 579 15.77 15.01 -27.54
CA ARG A 579 16.31 16.08 -26.67
C ARG A 579 17.31 15.56 -25.64
N TYR A 580 17.94 14.44 -25.90
CA TYR A 580 18.98 13.88 -25.05
C TYR A 580 20.36 14.27 -25.60
N ALA A 581 21.17 14.90 -24.78
CA ALA A 581 22.60 15.07 -25.03
C ALA A 581 23.37 14.89 -23.72
N PRO A 582 24.31 13.94 -23.67
CA PRO A 582 25.08 13.66 -22.45
C PRO A 582 26.16 14.71 -22.18
N TYR A 583 26.51 15.50 -23.18
CA TYR A 583 27.46 16.61 -23.09
C TYR A 583 26.88 17.85 -23.74
N PRO A 584 26.95 19.01 -23.07
CA PRO A 584 26.68 20.27 -23.76
C PRO A 584 27.73 20.49 -24.87
N ALA A 585 27.33 21.09 -25.99
CA ALA A 585 28.28 21.55 -26.98
C ALA A 585 29.23 22.57 -26.30
N PRO A 586 30.49 22.75 -26.81
CA PRO A 586 31.44 23.68 -26.21
C PRO A 586 30.89 25.10 -26.03
N HIS A 587 30.07 25.56 -26.97
CA HIS A 587 29.36 26.85 -26.93
C HIS A 587 28.08 26.84 -26.06
N GLU A 588 27.52 25.65 -25.75
CA GLU A 588 26.37 25.46 -24.90
C GLU A 588 26.77 25.16 -23.45
N ARG A 589 28.07 25.20 -23.10
CA ARG A 589 28.48 25.01 -21.70
C ARG A 589 27.66 25.98 -20.88
N PRO A 590 26.78 25.47 -19.97
CA PRO A 590 25.93 26.35 -19.21
C PRO A 590 26.83 27.37 -18.52
N ARG A 591 26.58 28.65 -18.75
CA ARG A 591 27.10 29.70 -17.88
C ARG A 591 26.91 29.19 -16.47
N ARG A 592 27.98 29.18 -15.68
CA ARG A 592 27.99 28.62 -14.33
C ARG A 592 26.69 29.03 -13.65
N GLY A 593 25.90 28.07 -13.18
CA GLY A 593 24.56 28.37 -12.68
C GLY A 593 24.60 29.47 -11.62
N PRO A 594 23.57 30.31 -11.51
CA PRO A 594 23.58 31.52 -10.67
C PRO A 594 24.01 31.24 -9.22
N LEU A 595 23.70 30.07 -8.69
CA LEU A 595 24.15 29.62 -7.37
C LEU A 595 25.67 29.39 -7.29
N ARG A 596 26.28 28.84 -8.35
CA ARG A 596 27.75 28.66 -8.42
C ARG A 596 28.48 29.98 -8.66
N GLU A 597 27.88 30.89 -9.40
CA GLU A 597 28.39 32.26 -9.53
C GLU A 597 28.29 33.02 -8.21
N LEU A 598 27.15 32.88 -7.50
CA LEU A 598 26.97 33.47 -6.17
C LEU A 598 27.97 32.92 -5.16
N ILE A 599 28.12 31.58 -5.07
CA ILE A 599 29.09 30.94 -4.19
C ILE A 599 30.52 31.36 -4.56
N ARG A 600 30.86 31.42 -5.84
CA ARG A 600 32.18 31.86 -6.27
C ARG A 600 32.44 33.32 -5.97
N THR A 601 31.47 34.20 -6.18
CA THR A 601 31.58 35.62 -5.80
C THR A 601 31.71 35.79 -4.30
N LEU A 602 31.00 35.03 -3.50
CA LEU A 602 31.12 35.04 -2.03
C LEU A 602 32.51 34.52 -1.60
N VAL A 603 32.96 33.39 -2.16
CA VAL A 603 34.30 32.83 -1.86
C VAL A 603 35.42 33.78 -2.30
N LEU A 604 35.29 34.40 -3.47
CA LEU A 604 36.27 35.39 -3.97
C LEU A 604 36.24 36.68 -3.11
N ALA A 605 35.05 37.14 -2.70
CA ALA A 605 34.92 38.26 -1.80
C ALA A 605 35.54 37.99 -0.43
N GLN A 606 35.34 36.77 0.10
CA GLN A 606 35.94 36.34 1.36
C GLN A 606 37.48 36.24 1.27
N ARG A 607 38.01 35.65 0.17
CA ARG A 607 39.49 35.61 -0.05
C ARG A 607 40.09 37.00 -0.22
N ARG A 608 39.39 37.94 -0.85
CA ARG A 608 39.87 39.34 -0.94
C ARG A 608 39.86 40.03 0.41
N ARG A 609 38.89 39.74 1.29
CA ARG A 609 38.85 40.27 2.67
C ARG A 609 39.99 39.71 3.52
N THR A 610 40.25 38.38 3.43
CA THR A 610 41.40 37.76 4.13
C THR A 610 42.73 38.33 3.63
N ALA A 611 42.94 38.39 2.31
CA ALA A 611 44.16 38.98 1.74
C ALA A 611 44.36 40.46 2.12
N HIS A 612 43.29 41.27 2.20
CA HIS A 612 43.36 42.66 2.68
C HIS A 612 43.68 42.75 4.19
N SER A 613 43.16 41.80 4.99
CA SER A 613 43.47 41.76 6.42
C SER A 613 44.90 41.32 6.70
N GLU A 614 45.44 40.38 5.91
CA GLU A 614 46.84 39.94 5.99
C GLU A 614 47.81 41.05 5.52
N ALA A 615 47.48 41.74 4.42
CA ALA A 615 48.25 42.89 3.95
C ALA A 615 48.26 44.06 4.93
N ARG A 616 47.15 44.32 5.65
CA ARG A 616 47.12 45.33 6.75
C ARG A 616 47.92 44.90 7.98
N ARG A 617 47.98 43.62 8.29
CA ARG A 617 48.84 43.14 9.39
C ARG A 617 50.32 43.26 9.05
N ALA A 618 50.72 42.92 7.83
CA ALA A 618 52.09 43.03 7.36
C ALA A 618 52.60 44.47 7.16
N VAL A 619 51.73 45.50 7.17
CA VAL A 619 52.12 46.92 7.12
C VAL A 619 52.20 47.53 8.54
N ASN A 620 51.64 46.84 9.55
CA ASN A 620 51.64 47.31 10.94
C ASN A 620 52.65 46.52 11.83
N GLU A 621 53.35 45.57 11.26
CA GLU A 621 54.57 44.95 11.77
C GLU A 621 55.83 45.56 11.09
#